data_287d63953cc68b68e3074b5d1b7b4782
#
_entry.id   287d63953cc68b68e3074b5d1b7b4782
#
_cell.length_a   1.000
_cell.length_b   1.000
_cell.length_c   1.000
_cell.angle_alpha   90.00
_cell.angle_beta   90.00
_cell.angle_gamma   90.00
#
_symmetry.space_group_name_H-M   'P 1'
#
loop_
_entity.id
_entity.type
_entity.pdbx_description
1 polymer ?
#
loop_
_entity_poly.entity_id
_entity_poly.type
_entity_poly.pdbx_seq_one_letter_code
_entity_poly.pdbx_strand_id
1 'polypeptide(L)'
;MKKAFAAACMVLFAMRAEAFPYKESGQAVAYAMPAIAITVALSKHDYKGLAQLTVVTGLTYGTAYALKQIVRSCRPYAKIPGGGCAGGAWDSFPSTTSALASGPSSFMWNRYGADWGIPMFIVSKYPSWAMQKAKKNKLWDGLATTAISFGYNQIFTTRYHRPWDHTEERGFFTGMFGTDDGDGAMATVGYRF
;
A
#
# COMPACT_ATOMS: atom_id res chain seq x y z
N MET A 1 22.95 4.93 -3.40
CA MET A 1 21.61 4.53 -2.96
C MET A 1 21.29 4.96 -1.53
N LYS A 2 22.21 4.86 -0.55
CA LYS A 2 21.99 5.33 0.85
C LYS A 2 21.65 6.83 0.97
N LYS A 3 22.17 7.67 0.08
CA LYS A 3 21.97 9.14 0.11
C LYS A 3 20.57 9.59 -0.36
N ALA A 4 19.91 8.84 -1.24
CA ALA A 4 18.55 9.16 -1.71
C ALA A 4 17.48 8.84 -0.64
N PHE A 5 17.71 7.82 0.16
CA PHE A 5 16.82 7.44 1.27
C PHE A 5 16.86 8.47 2.41
N ALA A 6 18.07 9.01 2.72
CA ALA A 6 18.23 10.06 3.73
C ALA A 6 17.50 11.35 3.33
N ALA A 7 17.50 11.72 2.05
CA ALA A 7 16.81 12.92 1.56
C ALA A 7 15.28 12.80 1.69
N ALA A 8 14.71 11.62 1.41
CA ALA A 8 13.26 11.38 1.58
C ALA A 8 12.83 11.46 3.05
N CYS A 9 13.66 11.01 3.99
CA CYS A 9 13.39 11.13 5.43
C CYS A 9 13.50 12.58 5.93
N MET A 10 14.41 13.40 5.38
CA MET A 10 14.57 14.80 5.83
C MET A 10 13.41 15.70 5.41
N VAL A 11 12.73 15.43 4.31
CA VAL A 11 11.54 16.19 3.89
C VAL A 11 10.38 15.99 4.87
N LEU A 12 10.32 14.85 5.54
CA LEU A 12 9.29 14.54 6.54
C LEU A 12 9.54 15.26 7.89
N PHE A 13 10.76 15.70 8.18
CA PHE A 13 11.13 16.29 9.48
C PHE A 13 11.08 17.84 9.52
N ALA A 14 10.89 18.50 8.39
CA ALA A 14 10.98 19.98 8.31
C ALA A 14 9.63 20.69 8.54
N MET A 15 8.57 20.00 8.95
CA MET A 15 7.26 20.61 9.18
C MET A 15 7.14 21.09 10.63
N ARG A 16 7.10 22.43 10.80
CA ARG A 16 6.97 23.12 12.10
C ARG A 16 5.69 22.75 12.84
N ALA A 17 5.74 22.86 14.18
CA ALA A 17 4.69 22.51 15.15
C ALA A 17 3.55 23.55 15.26
N GLU A 18 2.99 23.96 14.15
CA GLU A 18 1.62 24.49 14.13
C GLU A 18 0.68 23.30 13.87
N ALA A 19 -0.56 23.33 14.39
CA ALA A 19 -1.49 22.19 14.39
C ALA A 19 -1.32 21.28 13.16
N PHE A 20 -0.56 20.19 13.34
CA PHE A 20 0.02 19.40 12.25
C PHE A 20 -1.12 18.95 11.31
N PRO A 21 -1.13 19.33 10.04
CA PRO A 21 -2.22 19.04 9.12
C PRO A 21 -2.20 17.54 8.73
N TYR A 22 -2.65 16.69 9.66
CA TYR A 22 -2.61 15.23 9.50
C TYR A 22 -3.24 14.75 8.19
N LYS A 23 -4.34 15.39 7.76
CA LYS A 23 -5.02 15.00 6.52
C LYS A 23 -4.12 15.29 5.31
N GLU A 24 -3.59 16.48 5.21
CA GLU A 24 -2.78 16.96 4.09
C GLU A 24 -1.45 16.22 4.03
N SER A 25 -0.80 16.02 5.16
CA SER A 25 0.46 15.25 5.23
C SER A 25 0.25 13.77 4.88
N GLY A 26 -0.85 13.16 5.35
CA GLY A 26 -1.21 11.80 4.99
C GLY A 26 -1.50 11.65 3.50
N GLN A 27 -2.18 12.62 2.89
CA GLN A 27 -2.42 12.63 1.44
C GLN A 27 -1.11 12.81 0.66
N ALA A 28 -0.24 13.74 1.08
CA ALA A 28 1.04 13.98 0.43
C ALA A 28 1.91 12.70 0.39
N VAL A 29 2.02 11.99 1.51
CA VAL A 29 2.73 10.71 1.56
C VAL A 29 2.04 9.66 0.69
N ALA A 30 0.71 9.59 0.69
CA ALA A 30 -0.01 8.63 -0.14
C ALA A 30 0.24 8.84 -1.64
N TYR A 31 0.35 10.09 -2.11
CA TYR A 31 0.71 10.40 -3.50
C TYR A 31 2.21 10.19 -3.79
N ALA A 32 3.08 10.39 -2.81
CA ALA A 32 4.50 10.13 -2.98
C ALA A 32 4.83 8.63 -3.17
N MET A 33 4.06 7.74 -2.57
CA MET A 33 4.30 6.29 -2.63
C MET A 33 4.33 5.72 -4.06
N PRO A 34 3.32 5.95 -4.93
CA PRO A 34 3.39 5.50 -6.31
C PRO A 34 4.53 6.18 -7.08
N ALA A 35 4.82 7.46 -6.83
CA ALA A 35 5.92 8.15 -7.48
C ALA A 35 7.28 7.50 -7.15
N ILE A 36 7.52 7.14 -5.89
CA ILE A 36 8.73 6.42 -5.47
C ILE A 36 8.81 5.06 -6.16
N ALA A 37 7.73 4.29 -6.19
CA ALA A 37 7.71 2.97 -6.82
C ALA A 37 7.97 3.05 -8.33
N ILE A 38 7.38 4.04 -9.02
CA ILE A 38 7.63 4.33 -10.44
C ILE A 38 9.11 4.67 -10.65
N THR A 39 9.68 5.57 -9.85
CA THR A 39 11.09 5.97 -9.96
C THR A 39 12.02 4.78 -9.80
N VAL A 40 11.75 3.88 -8.84
CA VAL A 40 12.55 2.66 -8.64
C VAL A 40 12.41 1.71 -9.84
N ALA A 41 11.19 1.49 -10.34
CA ALA A 41 10.96 0.64 -11.51
C ALA A 41 11.68 1.19 -12.75
N LEU A 42 11.62 2.49 -13.00
CA LEU A 42 12.32 3.15 -14.10
C LEU A 42 13.84 3.06 -13.96
N SER A 43 14.38 3.28 -12.76
CA SER A 43 15.84 3.16 -12.50
C SER A 43 16.38 1.77 -12.73
N LYS A 44 15.51 0.75 -12.65
CA LYS A 44 15.83 -0.66 -12.93
C LYS A 44 15.48 -1.09 -14.36
N HIS A 45 14.99 -0.18 -15.19
CA HIS A 45 14.45 -0.47 -16.54
C HIS A 45 13.37 -1.56 -16.52
N ASP A 46 12.59 -1.65 -15.43
CA ASP A 46 11.59 -2.67 -15.21
C ASP A 46 10.22 -2.23 -15.75
N TYR A 47 10.07 -2.20 -17.05
CA TYR A 47 8.81 -1.82 -17.71
C TYR A 47 7.66 -2.80 -17.42
N LYS A 48 7.98 -4.10 -17.25
CA LYS A 48 6.99 -5.10 -16.84
C LYS A 48 6.49 -4.81 -15.41
N GLY A 49 7.42 -4.49 -14.51
CA GLY A 49 7.05 -4.07 -13.15
C GLY A 49 6.23 -2.79 -13.13
N LEU A 50 6.53 -1.84 -14.01
CA LEU A 50 5.75 -0.59 -14.12
C LEU A 50 4.30 -0.86 -14.53
N ALA A 51 4.08 -1.76 -15.51
CA ALA A 51 2.73 -2.19 -15.89
C ALA A 51 2.01 -2.89 -14.74
N GLN A 52 2.68 -3.80 -14.02
CA GLN A 52 2.12 -4.49 -12.86
C GLN A 52 1.78 -3.52 -11.72
N LEU A 53 2.66 -2.56 -11.41
CA LEU A 53 2.42 -1.50 -10.42
C LEU A 53 1.14 -0.72 -10.75
N THR A 54 0.97 -0.33 -12.02
CA THR A 54 -0.22 0.40 -12.48
C THR A 54 -1.48 -0.42 -12.28
N VAL A 55 -1.46 -1.69 -12.71
CA VAL A 55 -2.61 -2.60 -12.57
C VAL A 55 -2.96 -2.81 -11.09
N VAL A 56 -1.99 -3.16 -10.25
CA VAL A 56 -2.26 -3.45 -8.83
C VAL A 56 -2.72 -2.22 -8.06
N THR A 57 -2.08 -1.07 -8.30
CA THR A 57 -2.48 0.18 -7.64
C THR A 57 -3.87 0.61 -8.10
N GLY A 58 -4.15 0.49 -9.41
CA GLY A 58 -5.45 0.79 -9.99
C GLY A 58 -6.56 -0.13 -9.46
N LEU A 59 -6.32 -1.44 -9.39
CA LEU A 59 -7.26 -2.40 -8.82
C LEU A 59 -7.51 -2.16 -7.33
N THR A 60 -6.45 -1.92 -6.55
CA THR A 60 -6.57 -1.64 -5.12
C THR A 60 -7.38 -0.37 -4.87
N TYR A 61 -7.09 0.71 -5.60
CA TYR A 61 -7.81 1.97 -5.49
C TYR A 61 -9.26 1.84 -5.99
N GLY A 62 -9.46 1.22 -7.15
CA GLY A 62 -10.79 1.02 -7.75
C GLY A 62 -11.68 0.17 -6.87
N THR A 63 -11.16 -0.93 -6.31
CA THR A 63 -11.91 -1.76 -5.35
C THR A 63 -12.26 -0.99 -4.08
N ALA A 64 -11.30 -0.22 -3.52
CA ALA A 64 -11.58 0.62 -2.36
C ALA A 64 -12.65 1.67 -2.67
N TYR A 65 -12.63 2.26 -3.86
CA TYR A 65 -13.64 3.22 -4.30
C TYR A 65 -15.01 2.58 -4.48
N ALA A 66 -15.08 1.43 -5.15
CA ALA A 66 -16.34 0.70 -5.35
C ALA A 66 -16.97 0.24 -4.02
N LEU A 67 -16.16 -0.32 -3.12
CA LEU A 67 -16.63 -0.74 -1.80
C LEU A 67 -17.16 0.43 -0.95
N LYS A 68 -16.61 1.64 -1.10
CA LYS A 68 -17.16 2.84 -0.44
C LYS A 68 -18.60 3.10 -0.83
N GLN A 69 -18.95 2.90 -2.09
CA GLN A 69 -20.32 3.12 -2.59
C GLN A 69 -21.30 2.07 -2.06
N ILE A 70 -20.82 0.85 -1.80
CA ILE A 70 -21.62 -0.28 -1.35
C ILE A 70 -21.78 -0.27 0.18
N VAL A 71 -20.67 -0.19 0.91
CA VAL A 71 -20.64 -0.37 2.38
C VAL A 71 -21.15 0.85 3.12
N ARG A 72 -20.98 2.05 2.59
CA ARG A 72 -21.50 3.33 3.13
C ARG A 72 -21.24 3.50 4.63
N SER A 73 -20.00 3.35 5.06
CA SER A 73 -19.58 3.49 6.45
C SER A 73 -19.40 4.96 6.83
N CYS A 74 -20.01 5.39 7.93
CA CYS A 74 -19.89 6.77 8.42
C CYS A 74 -18.46 7.07 8.92
N ARG A 75 -17.97 8.25 8.55
CA ARG A 75 -16.67 8.76 9.05
C ARG A 75 -16.76 9.08 10.55
N PRO A 76 -15.68 8.84 11.33
CA PRO A 76 -15.70 9.07 12.78
C PRO A 76 -16.13 10.49 13.18
N TYR A 77 -15.68 11.54 12.44
CA TYR A 77 -16.03 12.92 12.74
C TYR A 77 -17.50 13.27 12.49
N ALA A 78 -18.19 12.50 11.67
CA ALA A 78 -19.57 12.76 11.22
C ALA A 78 -20.60 11.87 11.91
N LYS A 79 -20.19 11.02 12.87
CA LYS A 79 -21.09 10.11 13.57
C LYS A 79 -22.00 10.88 14.53
N ILE A 80 -23.31 10.70 14.38
CA ILE A 80 -24.34 11.32 15.23
C ILE A 80 -24.69 10.34 16.36
N PRO A 81 -24.79 10.80 17.64
CA PRO A 81 -25.36 10.00 18.71
C PRO A 81 -26.79 9.56 18.36
N GLY A 82 -27.10 8.27 18.56
CA GLY A 82 -28.40 7.71 18.19
C GLY A 82 -28.50 7.16 16.77
N GLY A 83 -27.45 7.31 15.96
CA GLY A 83 -27.35 6.77 14.59
C GLY A 83 -27.41 7.86 13.52
N GLY A 84 -26.88 7.53 12.35
CA GLY A 84 -26.79 8.44 11.23
C GLY A 84 -25.41 9.07 11.03
N CYS A 85 -25.30 9.86 9.97
CA CYS A 85 -24.06 10.46 9.53
C CYS A 85 -24.28 11.90 9.08
N ALA A 86 -23.69 12.85 9.80
CA ALA A 86 -23.82 14.27 9.50
C ALA A 86 -23.22 14.59 8.11
N GLY A 87 -23.88 15.45 7.36
CA GLY A 87 -23.37 15.95 6.08
C GLY A 87 -23.17 14.87 5.00
N GLY A 88 -23.77 13.68 5.14
CA GLY A 88 -23.66 12.63 4.13
C GLY A 88 -22.26 11.98 4.04
N ALA A 89 -21.42 12.06 5.07
CA ALA A 89 -20.05 11.55 5.07
C ALA A 89 -19.99 10.01 5.26
N TRP A 90 -20.61 9.25 4.35
CA TRP A 90 -20.76 7.80 4.35
C TRP A 90 -19.60 7.04 3.68
N ASP A 91 -18.49 7.69 3.45
CA ASP A 91 -17.39 7.19 2.63
C ASP A 91 -16.11 6.85 3.44
N SER A 92 -16.24 6.36 4.69
CA SER A 92 -15.11 5.99 5.52
C SER A 92 -14.40 4.73 5.03
N PHE A 93 -15.14 3.65 4.83
CA PHE A 93 -14.60 2.32 4.54
C PHE A 93 -14.73 1.93 3.06
N PRO A 94 -13.71 1.29 2.48
CA PRO A 94 -12.33 1.27 2.90
C PRO A 94 -11.60 2.58 2.58
N SER A 95 -10.35 2.77 3.08
CA SER A 95 -9.59 4.01 2.88
C SER A 95 -8.93 4.08 1.51
N THR A 96 -9.39 4.98 0.63
CA THR A 96 -8.75 5.22 -0.68
C THR A 96 -7.36 5.87 -0.56
N THR A 97 -7.14 6.69 0.47
CA THR A 97 -5.80 7.25 0.75
C THR A 97 -4.81 6.15 1.14
N SER A 98 -5.27 5.18 1.95
CA SER A 98 -4.46 4.00 2.27
C SER A 98 -4.26 3.09 1.04
N ALA A 99 -5.21 3.06 0.09
CA ALA A 99 -5.07 2.29 -1.15
C ALA A 99 -3.90 2.79 -2.01
N LEU A 100 -3.79 4.11 -2.17
CA LEU A 100 -2.70 4.74 -2.91
C LEU A 100 -1.32 4.45 -2.29
N ALA A 101 -1.23 4.28 -0.97
CA ALA A 101 0.01 3.95 -0.30
C ALA A 101 0.29 2.44 -0.26
N SER A 102 -0.75 1.62 -0.02
CA SER A 102 -0.60 0.17 0.14
C SER A 102 -0.33 -0.56 -1.18
N GLY A 103 -0.93 -0.12 -2.30
CA GLY A 103 -0.69 -0.68 -3.62
C GLY A 103 0.80 -0.70 -3.98
N PRO A 104 1.46 0.46 -4.05
CA PRO A 104 2.89 0.53 -4.33
C PRO A 104 3.75 -0.18 -3.28
N SER A 105 3.41 -0.13 -1.99
CA SER A 105 4.23 -0.76 -0.96
C SER A 105 4.21 -2.28 -1.05
N SER A 106 3.05 -2.89 -1.27
CA SER A 106 2.95 -4.33 -1.47
C SER A 106 3.55 -4.77 -2.80
N PHE A 107 3.47 -3.94 -3.86
CA PHE A 107 4.19 -4.16 -5.10
C PHE A 107 5.71 -4.21 -4.86
N MET A 108 6.27 -3.22 -4.17
CA MET A 108 7.70 -3.17 -3.88
C MET A 108 8.16 -4.39 -3.09
N TRP A 109 7.34 -4.88 -2.15
CA TRP A 109 7.59 -6.10 -1.39
C TRP A 109 7.64 -7.33 -2.31
N ASN A 110 6.60 -7.54 -3.11
CA ASN A 110 6.51 -8.73 -3.96
C ASN A 110 7.49 -8.68 -5.13
N ARG A 111 7.72 -7.50 -5.72
CA ARG A 111 8.56 -7.34 -6.91
C ARG A 111 10.05 -7.33 -6.58
N TYR A 112 10.46 -6.52 -5.58
CA TYR A 112 11.86 -6.23 -5.30
C TYR A 112 12.34 -6.78 -3.96
N GLY A 113 11.49 -7.49 -3.21
CA GLY A 113 11.85 -8.16 -1.97
C GLY A 113 11.78 -7.30 -0.73
N ALA A 114 12.24 -7.90 0.38
CA ALA A 114 12.14 -7.32 1.71
C ALA A 114 12.93 -6.00 1.85
N ASP A 115 14.07 -5.89 1.19
CA ASP A 115 14.93 -4.70 1.27
C ASP A 115 14.22 -3.41 0.83
N TRP A 116 13.34 -3.51 -0.16
CA TRP A 116 12.48 -2.42 -0.62
C TRP A 116 11.11 -2.45 0.02
N GLY A 117 10.61 -3.65 0.26
CA GLY A 117 9.25 -3.86 0.78
C GLY A 117 9.07 -3.39 2.21
N ILE A 118 10.01 -3.72 3.12
CA ILE A 118 9.90 -3.35 4.54
C ILE A 118 9.84 -1.83 4.74
N PRO A 119 10.80 -1.03 4.21
CA PRO A 119 10.72 0.42 4.34
C PRO A 119 9.45 1.02 3.75
N MET A 120 9.07 0.57 2.55
CA MET A 120 7.86 1.05 1.89
C MET A 120 6.60 0.67 2.65
N PHE A 121 6.55 -0.52 3.24
CA PHE A 121 5.43 -0.98 4.05
C PHE A 121 5.27 -0.12 5.31
N ILE A 122 6.35 0.17 6.02
CA ILE A 122 6.33 1.02 7.22
C ILE A 122 5.82 2.43 6.86
N VAL A 123 6.37 3.04 5.81
CA VAL A 123 5.95 4.38 5.36
C VAL A 123 4.49 4.38 4.91
N SER A 124 4.01 3.30 4.28
CA SER A 124 2.61 3.18 3.82
C SER A 124 1.58 3.19 4.96
N LYS A 125 1.99 2.96 6.21
CA LYS A 125 1.08 3.03 7.37
C LYS A 125 0.84 4.45 7.84
N TYR A 126 1.74 5.38 7.54
CA TYR A 126 1.60 6.78 7.92
C TYR A 126 0.31 7.43 7.36
N PRO A 127 -0.06 7.33 6.07
CA PRO A 127 -1.34 7.83 5.57
C PRO A 127 -2.55 7.29 6.31
N SER A 128 -2.55 6.00 6.63
CA SER A 128 -3.64 5.38 7.38
C SER A 128 -3.75 5.98 8.79
N TRP A 129 -2.62 6.10 9.50
CA TRP A 129 -2.57 6.69 10.82
C TRP A 129 -2.97 8.18 10.81
N ALA A 130 -2.46 8.96 9.84
CA ALA A 130 -2.78 10.37 9.70
C ALA A 130 -4.28 10.60 9.45
N MET A 131 -4.92 9.77 8.60
CA MET A 131 -6.36 9.82 8.38
C MET A 131 -7.18 9.45 9.62
N GLN A 132 -6.67 8.57 10.49
CA GLN A 132 -7.29 8.27 11.78
C GLN A 132 -7.18 9.47 12.74
N LYS A 133 -6.00 10.10 12.84
CA LYS A 133 -5.82 11.33 13.64
C LYS A 133 -6.71 12.47 13.16
N ALA A 134 -6.90 12.59 11.86
CA ALA A 134 -7.86 13.53 11.27
C ALA A 134 -9.34 13.10 11.41
N LYS A 135 -9.64 12.00 12.11
CA LYS A 135 -10.97 11.41 12.29
C LYS A 135 -11.72 11.13 10.96
N LYS A 136 -10.98 10.98 9.85
CA LYS A 136 -11.53 10.70 8.52
C LYS A 136 -11.80 9.21 8.30
N ASN A 137 -10.96 8.33 8.86
CA ASN A 137 -11.04 6.88 8.71
C ASN A 137 -10.88 6.18 10.07
N LYS A 138 -11.35 4.94 10.15
CA LYS A 138 -11.12 4.01 11.26
C LYS A 138 -9.87 3.19 11.00
N LEU A 139 -9.33 2.54 12.01
CA LEU A 139 -8.19 1.62 11.88
C LEU A 139 -8.46 0.53 10.82
N TRP A 140 -9.63 -0.08 10.88
CA TRP A 140 -10.04 -1.16 9.99
C TRP A 140 -10.13 -0.75 8.51
N ASP A 141 -10.41 0.54 8.23
CA ASP A 141 -10.50 1.06 6.87
C ASP A 141 -9.14 0.96 6.13
N GLY A 142 -8.04 1.21 6.86
CA GLY A 142 -6.68 1.07 6.34
C GLY A 142 -6.18 -0.37 6.30
N LEU A 143 -6.53 -1.18 7.31
CA LEU A 143 -6.15 -2.60 7.36
C LEU A 143 -6.80 -3.39 6.23
N ALA A 144 -8.11 -3.21 6.00
CA ALA A 144 -8.83 -3.83 4.90
C ALA A 144 -8.18 -3.49 3.54
N THR A 145 -7.85 -2.22 3.32
CA THR A 145 -7.18 -1.78 2.10
C THR A 145 -5.80 -2.42 1.93
N THR A 146 -5.06 -2.57 3.02
CA THR A 146 -3.75 -3.25 2.98
C THR A 146 -3.92 -4.71 2.58
N ALA A 147 -4.90 -5.42 3.16
CA ALA A 147 -5.17 -6.82 2.81
C ALA A 147 -5.56 -6.98 1.33
N ILE A 148 -6.45 -6.13 0.82
CA ILE A 148 -6.84 -6.09 -0.60
C ILE A 148 -5.61 -5.89 -1.49
N SER A 149 -4.74 -4.94 -1.13
CA SER A 149 -3.52 -4.63 -1.87
C SER A 149 -2.56 -5.82 -1.94
N PHE A 150 -2.31 -6.48 -0.82
CA PHE A 150 -1.48 -7.69 -0.79
C PHE A 150 -2.10 -8.82 -1.61
N GLY A 151 -3.41 -9.02 -1.53
CA GLY A 151 -4.13 -10.02 -2.34
C GLY A 151 -3.92 -9.81 -3.84
N TYR A 152 -4.12 -8.59 -4.35
CA TYR A 152 -3.86 -8.30 -5.75
C TYR A 152 -2.39 -8.47 -6.15
N ASN A 153 -1.46 -8.10 -5.27
CA ASN A 153 -0.04 -8.25 -5.56
C ASN A 153 0.40 -9.71 -5.63
N GLN A 154 -0.19 -10.61 -4.86
CA GLN A 154 0.08 -12.04 -4.98
C GLN A 154 -0.34 -12.60 -6.35
N ILE A 155 -1.40 -12.06 -6.94
CA ILE A 155 -1.94 -12.54 -8.23
C ILE A 155 -1.22 -11.89 -9.41
N PHE A 156 -0.99 -10.57 -9.37
CA PHE A 156 -0.57 -9.78 -10.53
C PHE A 156 0.89 -9.37 -10.53
N THR A 157 1.64 -9.57 -9.42
CA THR A 157 3.04 -9.14 -9.34
C THR A 157 3.97 -10.35 -9.33
N THR A 158 4.86 -10.41 -10.32
CA THR A 158 5.93 -11.40 -10.39
C THR A 158 7.23 -10.83 -9.83
N ARG A 159 8.10 -11.69 -9.30
CA ARG A 159 9.41 -11.29 -8.79
C ARG A 159 10.28 -10.68 -9.89
N TYR A 160 11.07 -9.67 -9.55
CA TYR A 160 12.03 -9.06 -10.46
C TYR A 160 13.30 -9.90 -10.50
N HIS A 161 13.67 -10.40 -11.68
CA HIS A 161 14.95 -11.05 -11.96
C HIS A 161 15.76 -10.15 -12.87
N ARG A 162 16.97 -9.85 -12.48
CA ARG A 162 17.91 -9.14 -13.36
C ARG A 162 18.31 -10.05 -14.52
N PRO A 163 18.34 -9.58 -15.77
CA PRO A 163 18.65 -10.42 -16.93
C PRO A 163 20.02 -11.10 -16.88
N TRP A 164 20.93 -10.59 -16.06
CA TRP A 164 22.32 -11.10 -15.91
C TRP A 164 22.63 -11.66 -14.52
N ASP A 165 21.66 -11.75 -13.65
CA ASP A 165 21.86 -12.25 -12.28
C ASP A 165 21.49 -13.74 -12.23
N HIS A 166 22.50 -14.59 -12.30
CA HIS A 166 22.37 -16.04 -12.12
C HIS A 166 22.45 -16.43 -10.63
N THR A 167 22.53 -15.46 -9.71
CA THR A 167 22.56 -15.74 -8.28
C THR A 167 21.17 -16.05 -7.77
N GLU A 168 20.99 -17.17 -7.13
CA GLU A 168 19.78 -17.54 -6.42
C GLU A 168 19.41 -16.43 -5.41
N GLU A 169 18.17 -15.92 -5.51
CA GLU A 169 17.71 -14.85 -4.63
C GLU A 169 17.66 -15.32 -3.18
N ARG A 170 18.56 -14.80 -2.36
CA ARG A 170 18.45 -14.90 -0.90
C ARG A 170 17.36 -13.93 -0.44
N GLY A 171 16.39 -14.39 0.32
CA GLY A 171 15.35 -13.51 0.86
C GLY A 171 14.08 -14.23 1.29
N PHE A 172 13.22 -13.46 1.90
CA PHE A 172 11.90 -13.92 2.31
C PHE A 172 10.98 -14.02 1.09
N PHE A 173 10.35 -15.16 0.89
CA PHE A 173 9.31 -15.32 -0.12
C PHE A 173 8.01 -15.79 0.52
N THR A 174 6.90 -15.26 -0.01
CA THR A 174 5.56 -15.74 0.28
C THR A 174 4.93 -16.16 -1.05
N GLY A 175 4.39 -17.34 -1.13
CA GLY A 175 3.70 -17.85 -2.31
C GLY A 175 2.41 -18.56 -1.90
N MET A 176 1.37 -18.38 -2.71
CA MET A 176 0.19 -19.28 -2.70
C MET A 176 0.30 -20.18 -3.91
N PHE A 177 0.29 -21.49 -3.68
CA PHE A 177 0.26 -22.50 -4.73
C PHE A 177 -1.06 -23.28 -4.61
N GLY A 178 -1.76 -23.46 -5.73
CA GLY A 178 -2.81 -24.47 -5.83
C GLY A 178 -2.17 -25.85 -5.78
N THR A 179 -2.77 -26.80 -5.09
CA THR A 179 -2.37 -28.21 -5.17
C THR A 179 -2.81 -28.77 -6.51
N ASP A 180 -1.98 -29.62 -7.13
CA ASP A 180 -2.24 -30.25 -8.44
C ASP A 180 -3.55 -31.06 -8.46
N ASP A 181 -4.05 -31.45 -7.30
CA ASP A 181 -5.28 -32.22 -7.13
C ASP A 181 -6.55 -31.36 -7.03
N GLY A 182 -6.44 -30.04 -7.13
CA GLY A 182 -7.59 -29.10 -7.20
C GLY A 182 -8.34 -28.84 -5.90
N ASP A 183 -7.98 -29.47 -4.78
CA ASP A 183 -8.75 -29.42 -3.52
C ASP A 183 -8.15 -28.53 -2.42
N GLY A 184 -7.11 -27.75 -2.71
CA GLY A 184 -6.51 -26.90 -1.69
C GLY A 184 -5.64 -25.78 -2.21
N ALA A 185 -5.50 -24.71 -1.41
CA ALA A 185 -4.52 -23.65 -1.59
C ALA A 185 -3.53 -23.70 -0.42
N MET A 186 -2.24 -23.84 -0.69
CA MET A 186 -1.20 -23.72 0.32
C MET A 186 -0.53 -22.35 0.27
N ALA A 187 -0.49 -21.66 1.41
CA ALA A 187 0.34 -20.48 1.59
C ALA A 187 1.70 -20.91 2.15
N THR A 188 2.77 -20.61 1.42
CA THR A 188 4.13 -20.85 1.87
C THR A 188 4.82 -19.55 2.21
N VAL A 189 5.45 -19.52 3.38
CA VAL A 189 6.38 -18.47 3.79
C VAL A 189 7.73 -19.13 3.99
N GLY A 190 8.75 -18.69 3.25
CA GLY A 190 10.08 -19.26 3.34
C GLY A 190 11.17 -18.20 3.22
N TYR A 191 12.34 -18.49 3.76
CA TYR A 191 13.57 -17.73 3.56
C TYR A 191 14.57 -18.59 2.80
N ARG A 192 15.06 -18.10 1.67
CA ARG A 192 16.09 -18.75 0.89
C ARG A 192 17.44 -18.09 1.25
N PHE A 193 18.34 -18.90 1.75
CA PHE A 193 19.70 -18.50 2.15
C PHE A 193 20.62 -18.27 0.95
#